data_354d911745e73691ff9d5b02b9458cf3
#
_entry.id   354d911745e73691ff9d5b02b9458cf3
#
_cell.length_a   1.000
_cell.length_b   1.000
_cell.length_c   1.000
_cell.angle_alpha   90.00
_cell.angle_beta   90.00
_cell.angle_gamma   90.00
#
_symmetry.space_group_name_H-M   'P 1'
#
loop_
_entity.id
_entity.type
_entity.pdbx_description
1 polymer ?
#
loop_
_entity_poly.entity_id
_entity_poly.type
_entity_poly.pdbx_seq_one_letter_code
_entity_poly.pdbx_strand_id
1 'polypeptide(L)'
;YMADIQIDTVNLGLILSVRAMMEIPFLFFIGRLRRYIKMKYLIMLSAILMATECLCFCFLVNSLPTMLVFAAFYGLGNGAFLGTGTNYIYELAPVELRATAHSLFISVAQISGILGNLLGGVLFDTIGGKAFYGVTACIFLVSVAIFAASFLFHRNKKETAAA
;
A
#
# COMPACT_ATOMS: atom_id res chain seq x y z
N TYR A 1 13.07 9.97 -14.85
CA TYR A 1 11.76 10.59 -14.61
C TYR A 1 11.88 11.83 -13.73
N MET A 2 12.59 11.74 -12.60
CA MET A 2 12.87 12.91 -11.75
C MET A 2 13.77 13.95 -12.43
N ALA A 3 14.77 13.52 -13.19
CA ALA A 3 15.61 14.40 -13.98
C ALA A 3 14.83 15.12 -15.11
N ASP A 4 13.87 14.43 -15.72
CA ASP A 4 13.01 15.01 -16.77
C ASP A 4 12.07 16.09 -16.23
N ILE A 5 11.73 16.05 -14.91
CA ILE A 5 10.87 17.03 -14.24
C ILE A 5 11.70 18.08 -13.45
N GLN A 6 13.05 18.04 -13.54
CA GLN A 6 13.98 18.91 -12.82
C GLN A 6 13.74 18.91 -11.29
N ILE A 7 13.55 17.74 -10.70
CA ILE A 7 13.37 17.60 -9.24
C ILE A 7 14.74 17.58 -8.58
N ASP A 8 15.02 18.64 -7.85
CA ASP A 8 16.18 18.75 -6.99
C ASP A 8 16.03 17.88 -5.72
N THR A 9 17.15 17.57 -5.07
CA THR A 9 17.21 16.78 -3.82
C THR A 9 16.31 17.33 -2.71
N VAL A 10 16.18 18.67 -2.66
CA VAL A 10 15.29 19.37 -1.72
C VAL A 10 13.82 19.00 -1.98
N ASN A 11 13.41 19.00 -3.22
CA ASN A 11 12.05 18.66 -3.63
C ASN A 11 11.74 17.19 -3.35
N LEU A 12 12.71 16.28 -3.49
CA LEU A 12 12.58 14.89 -3.09
C LEU A 12 12.31 14.76 -1.59
N GLY A 13 13.08 15.48 -0.77
CA GLY A 13 12.87 15.55 0.69
C GLY A 13 11.47 16.04 1.05
N LEU A 14 10.95 17.03 0.33
CA LEU A 14 9.61 17.56 0.52
C LEU A 14 8.54 16.51 0.20
N ILE A 15 8.68 15.77 -0.91
CA ILE A 15 7.76 14.69 -1.30
C ILE A 15 7.71 13.60 -0.22
N LEU A 16 8.86 13.17 0.27
CA LEU A 16 8.96 12.16 1.32
C LEU A 16 8.36 12.64 2.65
N SER A 17 8.54 13.92 2.98
CA SER A 17 7.95 14.54 4.17
C SER A 17 6.43 14.59 4.09
N VAL A 18 5.86 14.97 2.94
CA VAL A 18 4.40 14.97 2.72
C VAL A 18 3.84 13.56 2.84
N ARG A 19 4.51 12.55 2.28
CA ARG A 19 4.12 11.12 2.45
C ARG A 19 4.06 10.75 3.92
N ALA A 20 5.12 10.98 4.68
CA ALA A 20 5.20 10.65 6.10
C ALA A 20 4.14 11.40 6.93
N MET A 21 3.92 12.69 6.66
CA MET A 21 2.88 13.47 7.35
C MET A 21 1.48 12.93 7.10
N MET A 22 1.19 12.44 5.91
CA MET A 22 -0.14 11.91 5.56
C MET A 22 -0.40 10.49 6.09
N GLU A 23 0.62 9.76 6.53
CA GLU A 23 0.46 8.49 7.24
C GLU A 23 -0.18 8.70 8.63
N ILE A 24 0.22 9.78 9.32
CA ILE A 24 -0.16 10.05 10.72
C ILE A 24 -1.68 10.17 10.91
N PRO A 25 -2.42 10.99 10.14
CA PRO A 25 -3.87 11.13 10.29
C PRO A 25 -4.61 9.81 10.19
N PHE A 26 -4.20 8.94 9.25
CA PHE A 26 -4.87 7.65 9.07
C PHE A 26 -4.66 6.73 10.28
N LEU A 27 -3.44 6.68 10.83
CA LEU A 27 -3.13 5.88 12.02
C LEU A 27 -3.97 6.32 13.24
N PHE A 28 -4.24 7.61 13.39
CA PHE A 28 -5.14 8.10 14.44
C PHE A 28 -6.60 7.71 14.21
N PHE A 29 -7.06 7.73 12.96
CA PHE A 29 -8.46 7.45 12.64
C PHE A 29 -8.78 5.97 12.52
N ILE A 30 -7.78 5.07 12.38
CA ILE A 30 -7.98 3.63 12.20
C ILE A 30 -8.82 3.01 13.32
N GLY A 31 -8.58 3.40 14.58
CA GLY A 31 -9.32 2.92 15.74
C GLY A 31 -10.81 3.23 15.69
N ARG A 32 -11.17 4.38 15.09
CA ARG A 32 -12.57 4.78 14.89
C ARG A 32 -13.16 4.09 13.65
N LEU A 33 -12.38 4.00 12.58
CA LEU A 33 -12.80 3.46 11.29
C LEU A 33 -13.12 1.95 11.37
N ARG A 34 -12.35 1.18 12.16
CA ARG A 34 -12.57 -0.25 12.38
C ARG A 34 -13.92 -0.57 13.07
N ARG A 35 -14.55 0.40 13.73
CA ARG A 35 -15.89 0.21 14.32
C ARG A 35 -17.00 0.15 13.27
N TYR A 36 -16.77 0.77 12.11
CA TYR A 36 -17.77 0.87 11.04
C TYR A 36 -17.44 -0.05 9.86
N ILE A 37 -16.15 -0.32 9.61
CA ILE A 37 -15.68 -1.06 8.43
C ILE A 37 -14.81 -2.24 8.89
N LYS A 38 -15.10 -3.44 8.36
CA LYS A 38 -14.31 -4.63 8.65
C LYS A 38 -12.87 -4.44 8.11
N MET A 39 -11.87 -4.91 8.87
CA MET A 39 -10.45 -4.76 8.54
C MET A 39 -10.08 -5.18 7.12
N LYS A 40 -10.68 -6.29 6.64
CA LYS A 40 -10.47 -6.79 5.28
C LYS A 40 -10.78 -5.75 4.18
N TYR A 41 -11.83 -4.95 4.35
CA TYR A 41 -12.17 -3.91 3.38
C TYR A 41 -11.22 -2.70 3.47
N LEU A 42 -10.71 -2.42 4.67
CA LEU A 42 -9.71 -1.37 4.88
C LEU A 42 -8.38 -1.72 4.22
N ILE A 43 -7.95 -2.99 4.28
CA ILE A 43 -6.75 -3.47 3.58
C ILE A 43 -6.95 -3.35 2.05
N MET A 44 -8.12 -3.74 1.53
CA MET A 44 -8.42 -3.57 0.10
C MET A 44 -8.40 -2.09 -0.29
N LEU A 45 -9.00 -1.23 0.52
CA LEU A 45 -9.01 0.21 0.28
C LEU A 45 -7.59 0.78 0.24
N SER A 46 -6.71 0.37 1.17
CA SER A 46 -5.32 0.83 1.17
C SER A 46 -4.58 0.44 -0.11
N ALA A 47 -4.74 -0.80 -0.57
CA ALA A 47 -4.12 -1.26 -1.81
C ALA A 47 -4.69 -0.54 -3.06
N ILE A 48 -5.99 -0.21 -3.07
CA ILE A 48 -6.63 0.58 -4.13
C ILE A 48 -6.07 2.02 -4.13
N LEU A 49 -5.91 2.64 -2.96
CA LEU A 49 -5.31 3.98 -2.86
C LEU A 49 -3.88 4.00 -3.41
N MET A 50 -3.07 2.99 -3.07
CA MET A 50 -1.72 2.85 -3.59
C MET A 50 -1.70 2.59 -5.11
N ALA A 51 -2.60 1.76 -5.62
CA ALA A 51 -2.74 1.54 -7.06
C ALA A 51 -3.15 2.83 -7.80
N THR A 52 -4.08 3.59 -7.22
CA THR A 52 -4.54 4.86 -7.79
C THR A 52 -3.40 5.88 -7.85
N GLU A 53 -2.60 5.97 -6.80
CA GLU A 53 -1.40 6.83 -6.80
C GLU A 53 -0.45 6.44 -7.92
N CYS A 54 -0.11 5.15 -8.06
CA CYS A 54 0.77 4.67 -9.13
C CYS A 54 0.22 4.99 -10.53
N LEU A 55 -1.09 4.84 -10.75
CA LEU A 55 -1.75 5.22 -12.01
C LEU A 55 -1.66 6.73 -12.24
N CYS A 56 -1.88 7.54 -11.22
CA CYS A 56 -1.75 8.99 -11.32
C CYS A 56 -0.32 9.41 -11.65
N PHE A 57 0.69 8.77 -11.05
CA PHE A 57 2.09 8.99 -11.40
C PHE A 57 2.40 8.59 -12.86
N CYS A 58 1.77 7.53 -13.36
CA CYS A 58 1.95 7.10 -14.74
C CYS A 58 1.39 8.13 -15.76
N PHE A 59 0.21 8.69 -15.49
CA PHE A 59 -0.55 9.44 -16.49
C PHE A 59 -0.64 10.95 -16.24
N LEU A 60 -0.69 11.39 -14.98
CA LEU A 60 -1.09 12.75 -14.61
C LEU A 60 0.04 13.61 -14.06
N VAL A 61 1.17 13.01 -13.64
CA VAL A 61 2.24 13.76 -13.02
C VAL A 61 3.14 14.37 -14.08
N ASN A 62 3.08 15.71 -14.18
CA ASN A 62 3.90 16.51 -15.08
C ASN A 62 4.58 17.70 -14.38
N SER A 63 4.35 17.89 -13.08
CA SER A 63 4.87 19.01 -12.30
C SER A 63 5.03 18.67 -10.82
N LEU A 64 5.86 19.43 -10.09
CA LEU A 64 6.08 19.26 -8.67
C LEU A 64 4.78 19.35 -7.82
N PRO A 65 3.86 20.31 -8.05
CA PRO A 65 2.61 20.36 -7.29
C PRO A 65 1.75 19.11 -7.46
N THR A 66 1.65 18.57 -8.68
CA THR A 66 0.90 17.34 -8.94
C THR A 66 1.55 16.13 -8.26
N MET A 67 2.89 16.07 -8.21
CA MET A 67 3.60 15.04 -7.45
C MET A 67 3.28 15.10 -5.96
N LEU A 68 3.25 16.29 -5.35
CA LEU A 68 2.94 16.45 -3.93
C LEU A 68 1.53 16.00 -3.60
N VAL A 69 0.55 16.36 -4.43
CA VAL A 69 -0.84 15.92 -4.24
C VAL A 69 -0.94 14.39 -4.26
N PHE A 70 -0.35 13.74 -5.26
CA PHE A 70 -0.42 12.28 -5.36
C PHE A 70 0.46 11.57 -4.34
N ALA A 71 1.57 12.16 -3.91
CA ALA A 71 2.37 11.67 -2.79
C ALA A 71 1.57 11.62 -1.47
N ALA A 72 0.64 12.55 -1.27
CA ALA A 72 -0.27 12.52 -0.13
C ALA A 72 -1.20 11.29 -0.16
N PHE A 73 -1.69 10.88 -1.32
CA PHE A 73 -2.49 9.64 -1.46
C PHE A 73 -1.70 8.40 -1.10
N TYR A 74 -0.41 8.34 -1.46
CA TYR A 74 0.46 7.25 -1.04
C TYR A 74 0.59 7.20 0.48
N GLY A 75 0.85 8.33 1.13
CA GLY A 75 0.95 8.41 2.59
C GLY A 75 -0.32 7.88 3.27
N LEU A 76 -1.50 8.30 2.81
CA LEU A 76 -2.78 7.79 3.30
C LEU A 76 -2.92 6.27 3.07
N GLY A 77 -2.58 5.77 1.87
CA GLY A 77 -2.63 4.35 1.54
C GLY A 77 -1.67 3.52 2.39
N ASN A 78 -0.44 3.99 2.58
CA ASN A 78 0.58 3.31 3.36
C ASN A 78 0.22 3.29 4.86
N GLY A 79 -0.22 4.41 5.42
CA GLY A 79 -0.74 4.47 6.80
C GLY A 79 -1.94 3.54 7.00
N ALA A 80 -2.85 3.48 6.00
CA ALA A 80 -3.96 2.54 5.99
C ALA A 80 -3.48 1.10 6.01
N PHE A 81 -2.52 0.74 5.17
CA PHE A 81 -1.98 -0.61 5.08
C PHE A 81 -1.28 -1.03 6.38
N LEU A 82 -0.39 -0.20 6.93
CA LEU A 82 0.33 -0.49 8.16
C LEU A 82 -0.63 -0.63 9.35
N GLY A 83 -1.54 0.31 9.52
CA GLY A 83 -2.48 0.30 10.64
C GLY A 83 -3.49 -0.86 10.55
N THR A 84 -4.06 -1.12 9.37
CA THR A 84 -5.00 -2.23 9.19
C THR A 84 -4.32 -3.58 9.18
N GLY A 85 -3.15 -3.71 8.56
CA GLY A 85 -2.38 -4.96 8.50
C GLY A 85 -2.04 -5.47 9.89
N THR A 86 -1.48 -4.62 10.74
CA THR A 86 -1.17 -4.95 12.13
C THR A 86 -2.42 -5.41 12.91
N ASN A 87 -3.51 -4.64 12.84
CA ASN A 87 -4.75 -5.00 13.54
C ASN A 87 -5.37 -6.30 12.98
N TYR A 88 -5.32 -6.52 11.68
CA TYR A 88 -5.83 -7.73 11.05
C TYR A 88 -5.06 -8.97 11.48
N ILE A 89 -3.73 -8.89 11.57
CA ILE A 89 -2.89 -9.97 12.11
C ILE A 89 -3.24 -10.28 13.57
N TYR A 90 -3.49 -9.25 14.38
CA TYR A 90 -3.92 -9.46 15.78
C TYR A 90 -5.31 -10.08 15.92
N GLU A 91 -6.21 -9.85 14.96
CA GLU A 91 -7.52 -10.51 14.94
C GLU A 91 -7.45 -11.99 14.52
N LEU A 92 -6.49 -12.33 13.66
CA LEU A 92 -6.31 -13.71 13.15
C LEU A 92 -5.48 -14.59 14.10
N ALA A 93 -4.51 -14.02 14.80
CA ALA A 93 -3.59 -14.78 15.64
C ALA A 93 -4.16 -15.04 17.04
N PRO A 94 -4.00 -16.27 17.59
CA PRO A 94 -4.23 -16.53 19.00
C PRO A 94 -3.43 -15.56 19.89
N VAL A 95 -3.96 -15.26 21.08
CA VAL A 95 -3.39 -14.23 21.98
C VAL A 95 -1.91 -14.49 22.27
N GLU A 96 -1.54 -15.75 22.46
CA GLU A 96 -0.19 -16.20 22.79
C GLU A 96 0.80 -16.02 21.64
N LEU A 97 0.31 -16.00 20.39
CA LEU A 97 1.13 -15.92 19.18
C LEU A 97 1.09 -14.54 18.50
N ARG A 98 0.38 -13.57 19.05
CA ARG A 98 0.22 -12.24 18.43
C ARG A 98 1.54 -11.52 18.18
N ALA A 99 2.45 -11.56 19.17
CA ALA A 99 3.77 -10.94 19.02
C ALA A 99 4.58 -11.60 17.89
N THR A 100 4.59 -12.93 17.84
CA THR A 100 5.27 -13.69 16.79
C THR A 100 4.68 -13.42 15.41
N ALA A 101 3.35 -13.43 15.29
CA ALA A 101 2.65 -13.14 14.05
C ALA A 101 2.92 -11.73 13.55
N HIS A 102 2.95 -10.75 14.45
CA HIS A 102 3.31 -9.37 14.11
C HIS A 102 4.76 -9.24 13.65
N SER A 103 5.70 -9.86 14.36
CA SER A 103 7.12 -9.86 13.97
C SER A 103 7.32 -10.50 12.59
N LEU A 104 6.63 -11.60 12.33
CA LEU A 104 6.65 -12.25 11.00
C LEU A 104 6.11 -11.33 9.91
N PHE A 105 4.98 -10.67 10.15
CA PHE A 105 4.40 -9.69 9.23
C PHE A 105 5.38 -8.57 8.89
N ILE A 106 5.99 -7.95 9.90
CA ILE A 106 6.99 -6.90 9.71
C ILE A 106 8.22 -7.42 8.97
N SER A 107 8.71 -8.62 9.30
CA SER A 107 9.87 -9.21 8.64
C SER A 107 9.60 -9.45 7.14
N VAL A 108 8.44 -10.00 6.81
CA VAL A 108 8.01 -10.20 5.41
C VAL A 108 7.89 -8.86 4.68
N ALA A 109 7.30 -7.84 5.32
CA ALA A 109 7.17 -6.51 4.74
C ALA A 109 8.56 -5.88 4.46
N GLN A 110 9.52 -6.03 5.38
CA GLN A 110 10.88 -5.50 5.21
C GLN A 110 11.65 -6.23 4.10
N ILE A 111 11.58 -7.56 4.06
CA ILE A 111 12.20 -8.35 2.98
C ILE A 111 11.59 -7.97 1.62
N SER A 112 10.26 -7.84 1.55
CA SER A 112 9.57 -7.39 0.35
C SER A 112 10.00 -5.98 -0.07
N GLY A 113 10.22 -5.08 0.90
CA GLY A 113 10.74 -3.73 0.66
C GLY A 113 12.15 -3.74 0.06
N ILE A 114 13.06 -4.56 0.60
CA ILE A 114 14.43 -4.70 0.08
C ILE A 114 14.40 -5.22 -1.36
N LEU A 115 13.67 -6.31 -1.60
CA LEU A 115 13.54 -6.90 -2.94
C LEU A 115 12.85 -5.93 -3.91
N GLY A 116 11.80 -5.25 -3.45
CA GLY A 116 11.08 -4.26 -4.23
C GLY A 116 11.94 -3.06 -4.63
N ASN A 117 12.80 -2.57 -3.74
CA ASN A 117 13.72 -1.48 -4.03
C ASN A 117 14.82 -1.92 -5.01
N LEU A 118 15.38 -3.13 -4.82
CA LEU A 118 16.43 -3.66 -5.69
C LEU A 118 15.90 -3.91 -7.12
N LEU A 119 14.82 -4.67 -7.24
CA LEU A 119 14.20 -4.99 -8.53
C LEU A 119 13.56 -3.74 -9.15
N GLY A 120 12.96 -2.89 -8.33
CA GLY A 120 12.34 -1.64 -8.75
C GLY A 120 13.33 -0.66 -9.33
N GLY A 121 14.54 -0.53 -8.76
CA GLY A 121 15.61 0.29 -9.31
C GLY A 121 16.03 -0.18 -10.71
N VAL A 122 16.33 -1.47 -10.86
CA VAL A 122 16.68 -2.05 -12.17
C VAL A 122 15.55 -1.87 -13.19
N LEU A 123 14.31 -2.09 -12.77
CA LEU A 123 13.16 -1.94 -13.65
C LEU A 123 12.97 -0.47 -14.08
N PHE A 124 13.09 0.45 -13.12
CA PHE A 124 13.00 1.89 -13.38
C PHE A 124 14.04 2.36 -14.42
N ASP A 125 15.29 1.89 -14.28
CA ASP A 125 16.39 2.23 -15.19
C ASP A 125 16.20 1.63 -16.59
N THR A 126 15.55 0.45 -16.69
CA THR A 126 15.39 -0.27 -17.97
C THR A 126 14.17 0.19 -18.77
N ILE A 127 13.02 0.40 -18.11
CA ILE A 127 11.76 0.72 -18.80
C ILE A 127 11.30 2.17 -18.62
N GLY A 128 12.03 2.94 -17.80
CA GLY A 128 11.69 4.34 -17.49
C GLY A 128 10.58 4.50 -16.45
N GLY A 129 10.51 5.70 -15.87
CA GLY A 129 9.64 5.98 -14.72
C GLY A 129 8.15 5.76 -14.96
N LYS A 130 7.62 6.20 -16.11
CA LYS A 130 6.18 6.04 -16.42
C LYS A 130 5.76 4.58 -16.50
N ALA A 131 6.53 3.77 -17.25
CA ALA A 131 6.25 2.34 -17.39
C ALA A 131 6.41 1.61 -16.06
N PHE A 132 7.41 1.96 -15.25
CA PHE A 132 7.60 1.44 -13.90
C PHE A 132 6.37 1.64 -13.02
N TYR A 133 5.83 2.85 -12.96
CA TYR A 133 4.61 3.13 -12.19
C TYR A 133 3.39 2.36 -12.73
N GLY A 134 3.29 2.19 -14.04
CA GLY A 134 2.25 1.37 -14.68
C GLY A 134 2.32 -0.10 -14.24
N VAL A 135 3.51 -0.70 -14.26
CA VAL A 135 3.74 -2.08 -13.80
C VAL A 135 3.42 -2.21 -12.31
N THR A 136 3.86 -1.26 -11.49
CA THR A 136 3.59 -1.25 -10.05
C THR A 136 2.07 -1.16 -9.77
N ALA A 137 1.34 -0.33 -10.49
CA ALA A 137 -0.12 -0.26 -10.40
C ALA A 137 -0.79 -1.60 -10.73
N CYS A 138 -0.34 -2.29 -11.78
CA CYS A 138 -0.83 -3.62 -12.13
C CYS A 138 -0.58 -4.63 -11.01
N ILE A 139 0.59 -4.61 -10.38
CA ILE A 139 0.91 -5.49 -9.24
C ILE A 139 -0.04 -5.24 -8.07
N PHE A 140 -0.32 -3.97 -7.72
CA PHE A 140 -1.29 -3.64 -6.68
C PHE A 140 -2.70 -4.13 -7.03
N LEU A 141 -3.17 -3.93 -8.26
CA LEU A 141 -4.49 -4.38 -8.70
C LEU A 141 -4.62 -5.92 -8.68
N VAL A 142 -3.59 -6.64 -9.11
CA VAL A 142 -3.52 -8.10 -9.01
C VAL A 142 -3.56 -8.54 -7.55
N SER A 143 -2.84 -7.87 -6.66
CA SER A 143 -2.86 -8.15 -5.23
C SER A 143 -4.26 -7.96 -4.62
N VAL A 144 -4.96 -6.90 -5.01
CA VAL A 144 -6.37 -6.65 -4.61
C VAL A 144 -7.27 -7.77 -5.13
N ALA A 145 -7.10 -8.18 -6.37
CA ALA A 145 -7.91 -9.25 -6.98
C ALA A 145 -7.70 -10.61 -6.27
N ILE A 146 -6.45 -10.98 -5.99
CA ILE A 146 -6.11 -12.21 -5.25
C ILE A 146 -6.72 -12.17 -3.85
N PHE A 147 -6.58 -11.04 -3.16
CA PHE A 147 -7.12 -10.88 -1.81
C PHE A 147 -8.65 -10.94 -1.80
N ALA A 148 -9.32 -10.31 -2.76
CA ALA A 148 -10.76 -10.37 -2.93
C ALA A 148 -11.23 -11.80 -3.23
N ALA A 149 -10.56 -12.52 -4.14
CA ALA A 149 -10.85 -13.90 -4.48
C ALA A 149 -10.76 -14.84 -3.26
N SER A 150 -9.75 -14.64 -2.39
CA SER A 150 -9.59 -15.40 -1.15
C SER A 150 -10.83 -15.34 -0.24
N PHE A 151 -11.51 -14.18 -0.19
CA PHE A 151 -12.75 -14.07 0.60
C PHE A 151 -13.95 -14.78 -0.02
N LEU A 152 -14.06 -14.76 -1.33
CA LEU A 152 -15.13 -15.47 -2.04
C LEU A 152 -15.02 -16.98 -1.81
N PHE A 153 -13.80 -17.52 -1.89
CA PHE A 153 -13.56 -18.95 -1.60
C PHE A 153 -13.87 -19.33 -0.15
N HIS A 154 -13.52 -18.48 0.81
CA HIS A 154 -13.80 -18.75 2.23
C HIS A 154 -15.29 -18.67 2.58
N ARG A 155 -16.04 -17.80 1.90
CA ARG A 155 -17.49 -17.68 2.06
C ARG A 155 -18.21 -18.92 1.54
N ASN A 156 -17.88 -19.34 0.33
CA ASN A 156 -18.48 -20.53 -0.28
C ASN A 156 -18.22 -21.80 0.55
N LYS A 157 -17.02 -21.95 1.12
CA LYS A 157 -16.68 -23.11 1.96
C LYS A 157 -17.49 -23.16 3.27
N LYS A 158 -17.88 -22.00 3.84
CA LYS A 158 -18.74 -21.95 5.03
C LYS A 158 -20.21 -22.25 4.69
N GLU A 159 -20.69 -21.82 3.55
CA GLU A 159 -22.06 -22.12 3.07
C GLU A 159 -22.22 -23.61 2.72
N THR A 160 -21.20 -24.25 2.11
CA THR A 160 -21.21 -25.68 1.78
C THR A 160 -21.04 -26.58 3.02
N ALA A 161 -20.43 -26.11 4.10
CA ALA A 161 -20.27 -26.85 5.36
C ALA A 161 -21.49 -26.73 6.30
N ALA A 162 -22.42 -25.83 5.99
CA ALA A 162 -23.64 -25.58 6.76
C ALA A 162 -24.91 -26.16 6.07
N ALA A 163 -24.78 -26.69 4.85
CA ALA A 163 -25.81 -27.39 4.09
C ALA A 163 -25.61 -28.89 4.19
#